data_479935021ebd3c7387e400929accb725
#
_entry.id   479935021ebd3c7387e400929accb725
#
_cell.length_a   1.000
_cell.length_b   1.000
_cell.length_c   1.000
_cell.angle_alpha   90.00
_cell.angle_beta   90.00
_cell.angle_gamma   90.00
#
_symmetry.space_group_name_H-M   'P 1'
#
loop_
_entity.id
_entity.type
_entity.pdbx_description
1 polymer ?
#
loop_
_entity_poly.entity_id
_entity_poly.type
_entity_poly.pdbx_seq_one_letter_code
_entity_poly.pdbx_strand_id
1 'polypeptide(L)'
;MYARHVSCQLKPIKREELTQMFDREILPLLQKQNGFNDEVVFVDPDGRQVLAISLWDSKESAESYSRETYPQVLKTLARVVEGTPQVRSYEVAFSTAHKSVAAI
;
A
#
# COMPACT_ATOMS: atom_id res chain seq x y z
N MET A 1 -4.00 13.50 7.35
CA MET A 1 -3.94 12.30 6.51
C MET A 1 -2.52 11.74 6.50
N TYR A 2 -2.42 10.45 6.48
CA TYR A 2 -1.16 9.75 6.64
C TYR A 2 -0.96 8.74 5.50
N ALA A 3 0.29 8.53 5.07
CA ALA A 3 0.60 7.62 3.97
C ALA A 3 1.60 6.55 4.40
N ARG A 4 1.37 5.32 3.97
CA ARG A 4 2.35 4.23 4.05
C ARG A 4 2.85 3.93 2.65
N HIS A 5 4.14 3.83 2.53
CA HIS A 5 4.86 3.68 1.27
C HIS A 5 5.62 2.35 1.36
N VAL A 6 5.25 1.39 0.53
CA VAL A 6 5.88 0.07 0.53
C VAL A 6 6.55 -0.14 -0.81
N SER A 7 7.88 -0.29 -0.81
CA SER A 7 8.63 -0.55 -2.03
C SER A 7 9.17 -1.97 -2.04
N CYS A 8 9.05 -2.63 -3.18
CA CYS A 8 9.41 -4.04 -3.34
C CYS A 8 10.06 -4.29 -4.68
N GLN A 9 10.89 -5.33 -4.73
CA GLN A 9 11.38 -5.90 -5.98
C GLN A 9 10.43 -7.01 -6.41
N LEU A 10 10.04 -7.02 -7.68
CA LEU A 10 9.14 -8.05 -8.20
C LEU A 10 9.91 -9.25 -8.73
N LYS A 11 9.38 -10.44 -8.48
CA LYS A 11 9.76 -11.63 -9.25
C LYS A 11 9.32 -11.45 -10.69
N PRO A 12 9.87 -12.20 -11.65
CA PRO A 12 9.42 -12.14 -13.03
C PRO A 12 8.00 -12.67 -13.15
N ILE A 13 7.03 -11.77 -13.06
CA ILE A 13 5.60 -12.08 -13.20
C ILE A 13 4.97 -11.09 -14.15
N LYS A 14 3.78 -11.42 -14.63
CA LYS A 14 3.02 -10.52 -15.46
C LYS A 14 2.36 -9.45 -14.60
N ARG A 15 2.25 -8.25 -15.14
CA ARG A 15 1.59 -7.13 -14.44
C ARG A 15 0.17 -7.50 -14.02
N GLU A 16 -0.54 -8.26 -14.86
CA GLU A 16 -1.90 -8.69 -14.58
C GLU A 16 -1.98 -9.56 -13.33
N GLU A 17 -0.99 -10.39 -13.09
CA GLU A 17 -0.96 -11.21 -11.88
C GLU A 17 -0.86 -10.34 -10.64
N LEU A 18 -0.03 -9.30 -10.69
CA LEU A 18 0.13 -8.37 -9.59
C LEU A 18 -1.16 -7.62 -9.31
N THR A 19 -1.78 -7.05 -10.35
CA THR A 19 -3.01 -6.28 -10.18
C THR A 19 -4.16 -7.14 -9.69
N GLN A 20 -4.28 -8.37 -10.17
CA GLN A 20 -5.31 -9.29 -9.70
C GLN A 20 -5.09 -9.66 -8.24
N MET A 21 -3.85 -9.87 -7.83
CA MET A 21 -3.55 -10.17 -6.44
C MET A 21 -3.94 -9.02 -5.53
N PHE A 22 -3.61 -7.79 -5.90
CA PHE A 22 -4.01 -6.62 -5.13
C PHE A 22 -5.53 -6.50 -5.06
N ASP A 23 -6.20 -6.64 -6.19
CA ASP A 23 -7.65 -6.48 -6.25
C ASP A 23 -8.38 -7.56 -5.43
N ARG A 24 -7.94 -8.80 -5.53
CA ARG A 24 -8.67 -9.93 -4.97
C ARG A 24 -8.25 -10.31 -3.55
N GLU A 25 -6.99 -10.09 -3.20
CA GLU A 25 -6.45 -10.59 -1.93
C GLU A 25 -6.02 -9.51 -0.97
N ILE A 26 -5.52 -8.37 -1.44
CA ILE A 26 -5.02 -7.31 -0.56
C ILE A 26 -6.07 -6.25 -0.31
N LEU A 27 -6.72 -5.75 -1.35
CA LEU A 27 -7.74 -4.71 -1.21
C LEU A 27 -8.85 -5.07 -0.23
N PRO A 28 -9.41 -6.30 -0.25
CA PRO A 28 -10.43 -6.64 0.74
C PRO A 28 -9.95 -6.51 2.19
N LEU A 29 -8.68 -6.80 2.46
CA LEU A 29 -8.12 -6.62 3.79
C LEU A 29 -8.01 -5.14 4.16
N LEU A 30 -7.60 -4.32 3.22
CA LEU A 30 -7.49 -2.88 3.43
C LEU A 30 -8.84 -2.24 3.66
N GLN A 31 -9.84 -2.64 2.88
CA GLN A 31 -11.18 -2.06 2.96
C GLN A 31 -11.88 -2.30 4.29
N LYS A 32 -11.45 -3.31 5.03
CA LYS A 32 -11.98 -3.59 6.37
C LYS A 32 -11.35 -2.72 7.45
N GLN A 33 -10.31 -1.99 7.13
CA GLN A 33 -9.57 -1.21 8.13
C GLN A 33 -10.22 0.13 8.39
N ASN A 34 -10.27 0.53 9.64
CA ASN A 34 -10.72 1.87 10.01
C ASN A 34 -9.73 2.89 9.49
N GLY A 35 -10.24 3.93 8.84
CA GLY A 35 -9.41 5.03 8.38
C GLY A 35 -8.70 4.79 7.06
N PHE A 36 -8.92 3.66 6.40
CA PHE A 36 -8.36 3.43 5.09
C PHE A 36 -9.08 4.28 4.04
N ASN A 37 -8.33 4.98 3.20
CA ASN A 37 -8.89 5.81 2.14
C ASN A 37 -8.61 5.27 0.74
N ASP A 38 -7.32 5.16 0.39
CA ASP A 38 -6.94 4.77 -0.96
C ASP A 38 -5.71 3.89 -0.97
N GLU A 39 -5.60 3.12 -2.04
CA GLU A 39 -4.41 2.36 -2.37
C GLU A 39 -4.03 2.67 -3.81
N VAL A 40 -2.78 3.04 -4.06
CA VAL A 40 -2.25 3.25 -5.40
C VAL A 40 -1.02 2.38 -5.56
N VAL A 41 -0.97 1.60 -6.63
CA VAL A 41 0.15 0.71 -6.90
C VAL A 41 0.83 1.17 -8.18
N PHE A 42 2.11 1.46 -8.08
CA PHE A 42 2.96 1.84 -9.21
C PHE A 42 3.88 0.70 -9.56
N VAL A 43 4.06 0.48 -10.85
CA VAL A 43 5.04 -0.49 -11.36
C VAL A 43 5.95 0.28 -12.29
N ASP A 44 7.27 0.13 -12.14
CA ASP A 44 8.18 0.82 -13.03
C ASP A 44 8.09 0.23 -14.46
N PRO A 45 8.56 0.98 -15.48
CA PRO A 45 8.43 0.51 -16.86
C PRO A 45 9.07 -0.84 -17.13
N ASP A 46 10.11 -1.18 -16.39
CA ASP A 46 10.80 -2.46 -16.54
C ASP A 46 10.05 -3.61 -15.87
N GLY A 47 9.04 -3.31 -15.06
CA GLY A 47 8.29 -4.32 -14.34
C GLY A 47 9.06 -4.97 -13.19
N ARG A 48 10.11 -4.34 -12.71
CA ARG A 48 10.97 -4.92 -11.66
C ARG A 48 10.69 -4.41 -10.27
N GLN A 49 10.20 -3.16 -10.17
CA GLN A 49 9.89 -2.56 -8.88
C GLN A 49 8.44 -2.19 -8.79
N VAL A 50 7.92 -2.39 -7.59
CA VAL A 50 6.57 -1.97 -7.26
C VAL A 50 6.64 -1.00 -6.09
N LEU A 51 5.80 0.01 -6.17
CA LEU A 51 5.62 0.98 -5.11
C LEU A 51 4.14 1.04 -4.79
N ALA A 52 3.77 0.59 -3.59
CA ALA A 52 2.39 0.62 -3.15
C ALA A 52 2.23 1.69 -2.08
N ILE A 53 1.29 2.60 -2.30
CA ILE A 53 1.00 3.68 -1.35
C ILE A 53 -0.41 3.52 -0.85
N SER A 54 -0.58 3.47 0.47
CA SER A 54 -1.88 3.48 1.11
C SER A 54 -2.07 4.81 1.85
N LEU A 55 -3.27 5.37 1.74
CA LEU A 55 -3.62 6.63 2.40
C LEU A 55 -4.61 6.34 3.53
N TRP A 56 -4.39 7.00 4.67
CA TRP A 56 -5.10 6.75 5.91
C TRP A 56 -5.56 8.08 6.52
N ASP A 57 -6.69 8.05 7.24
CA ASP A 57 -7.19 9.24 7.93
C ASP A 57 -6.21 9.76 8.97
N SER A 58 -5.51 8.86 9.64
CA SER A 58 -4.62 9.23 10.74
C SER A 58 -3.43 8.29 10.82
N LYS A 59 -2.41 8.74 11.53
CA LYS A 59 -1.25 7.92 11.86
C LYS A 59 -1.67 6.69 12.65
N GLU A 60 -2.60 6.85 13.60
CA GLU A 60 -3.05 5.78 14.47
C GLU A 60 -3.72 4.66 13.68
N SER A 61 -4.53 5.00 12.68
CA SER A 61 -5.16 4.01 11.80
C SER A 61 -4.11 3.24 11.00
N ALA A 62 -3.12 3.95 10.46
CA ALA A 62 -2.04 3.32 9.71
C ALA A 62 -1.22 2.39 10.59
N GLU A 63 -0.93 2.79 11.81
CA GLU A 63 -0.16 1.97 12.74
C GLU A 63 -0.93 0.73 13.20
N SER A 64 -2.23 0.86 13.43
CA SER A 64 -3.07 -0.29 13.75
C SER A 64 -3.05 -1.32 12.63
N TYR A 65 -3.21 -0.87 11.40
CA TYR A 65 -3.09 -1.74 10.24
C TYR A 65 -1.72 -2.42 10.18
N SER A 66 -0.67 -1.65 10.41
CA SER A 66 0.70 -2.17 10.34
C SER A 66 0.94 -3.30 11.34
N ARG A 67 0.37 -3.19 12.55
CA ARG A 67 0.53 -4.21 13.57
C ARG A 67 -0.38 -5.41 13.36
N GLU A 68 -1.62 -5.17 13.00
CA GLU A 68 -2.67 -6.19 13.07
C GLU A 68 -2.91 -6.93 11.76
N THR A 69 -2.74 -6.25 10.63
CA THR A 69 -3.15 -6.80 9.32
C THR A 69 -1.98 -6.94 8.34
N TYR A 70 -1.05 -6.01 8.36
CA TYR A 70 0.06 -6.01 7.41
C TYR A 70 0.87 -7.33 7.40
N PRO A 71 1.09 -8.02 8.53
CA PRO A 71 1.77 -9.32 8.47
C PRO A 71 1.11 -10.33 7.55
N GLN A 72 -0.22 -10.29 7.45
CA GLN A 72 -0.95 -11.15 6.53
C GLN A 72 -0.75 -10.70 5.08
N VAL A 73 -0.74 -9.39 4.85
CA VAL A 73 -0.46 -8.82 3.53
C VAL A 73 0.95 -9.20 3.07
N LEU A 74 1.92 -9.18 3.98
CA LEU A 74 3.28 -9.61 3.67
C LEU A 74 3.35 -11.04 3.19
N LYS A 75 2.56 -11.94 3.77
CA LYS A 75 2.54 -13.34 3.33
C LYS A 75 2.02 -13.45 1.90
N THR A 76 1.02 -12.66 1.56
CA THR A 76 0.51 -12.64 0.19
C THR A 76 1.54 -12.05 -0.78
N LEU A 77 2.17 -10.94 -0.40
CA LEU A 77 3.19 -10.30 -1.22
C LEU A 77 4.40 -11.20 -1.46
N ALA A 78 4.75 -12.05 -0.50
CA ALA A 78 5.91 -12.93 -0.62
C ALA A 78 5.84 -13.84 -1.83
N ARG A 79 4.66 -14.09 -2.37
CA ARG A 79 4.51 -14.92 -3.56
C ARG A 79 5.03 -14.25 -4.82
N VAL A 80 5.08 -12.92 -4.84
CA VAL A 80 5.43 -12.15 -6.04
C VAL A 80 6.62 -11.22 -5.85
N VAL A 81 7.14 -11.12 -4.63
CA VAL A 81 8.19 -10.18 -4.27
C VAL A 81 9.47 -10.90 -3.92
N GLU A 82 10.61 -10.37 -4.38
CA GLU A 82 11.94 -10.82 -3.97
C GLU A 82 12.41 -9.98 -2.79
N GLY A 83 12.97 -10.64 -1.79
CA GLY A 83 13.49 -9.95 -0.61
C GLY A 83 12.40 -9.39 0.28
N THR A 84 12.78 -8.47 1.14
CA THR A 84 11.89 -7.88 2.13
C THR A 84 11.40 -6.52 1.65
N PRO A 85 10.07 -6.29 1.63
CA PRO A 85 9.55 -4.97 1.32
C PRO A 85 10.04 -3.93 2.31
N GLN A 86 10.32 -2.72 1.82
CA GLN A 86 10.72 -1.61 2.66
C GLN A 86 9.53 -0.68 2.87
N VAL A 87 9.27 -0.33 4.13
CA VAL A 87 8.13 0.49 4.50
C VAL A 87 8.60 1.83 5.02
N ARG A 88 8.00 2.90 4.49
CA ARG A 88 8.18 4.26 5.00
C ARG A 88 6.83 4.90 5.21
N SER A 89 6.76 5.82 6.16
CA SER A 89 5.52 6.49 6.50
C SER A 89 5.70 8.00 6.44
N TYR A 90 4.65 8.70 6.01
CA TYR A 90 4.68 10.14 5.81
C TYR A 90 3.37 10.78 6.20
N GLU A 91 3.43 12.00 6.70
CA GLU A 91 2.23 12.84 6.77
C GLU A 91 2.00 13.42 5.38
N VAL A 92 0.73 13.48 4.98
CA VAL A 92 0.39 14.09 3.69
C VAL A 92 0.32 15.59 3.88
N ALA A 93 1.27 16.30 3.26
CA ALA A 93 1.31 17.75 3.34
C ALA A 93 0.28 18.41 2.41
N PHE A 94 0.03 17.78 1.25
CA PHE A 94 -0.87 18.32 0.24
C PHE A 94 -1.39 17.20 -0.65
N SER A 95 -2.67 17.27 -0.99
CA SER A 95 -3.28 16.34 -1.94
C SER A 95 -4.48 17.00 -2.60
N THR A 96 -4.59 16.87 -3.92
CA THR A 96 -5.77 17.32 -4.64
C THR A 96 -6.93 16.34 -4.53
N ALA A 97 -6.62 15.08 -4.25
CA ALA A 97 -7.63 14.03 -4.15
C ALA A 97 -8.31 14.02 -2.77
N HIS A 98 -7.56 14.35 -1.72
CA HIS A 98 -8.06 14.35 -0.34
C HIS A 98 -7.67 15.64 0.34
N LYS A 99 -8.55 16.62 0.24
CA LYS A 99 -8.24 17.99 0.65
C LYS A 99 -8.68 18.35 2.07
N SER A 100 -9.47 17.51 2.69
CA SER A 100 -10.15 17.87 3.93
C SER A 100 -9.21 18.36 5.04
N VAL A 101 -8.06 17.78 5.14
CA VAL A 101 -7.08 18.15 6.16
C VAL A 101 -6.22 19.31 5.70
N ALA A 102 -5.78 19.22 4.46
CA ALA A 102 -4.85 20.20 3.90
C ALA A 102 -5.47 21.57 3.72
N ALA A 103 -6.78 21.65 3.63
CA ALA A 103 -7.50 22.88 3.44
C ALA A 103 -7.38 23.83 4.63
N ILE A 104 -6.92 23.38 5.72
CA ILE A 104 -6.75 24.19 6.92
C ILE A 104 -5.40 24.96 6.88
#